data_093493879291410adffe2cee3b6e234a
#
_entry.id   093493879291410adffe2cee3b6e234a
#
_cell.length_a   1.000
_cell.length_b   1.000
_cell.length_c   1.000
_cell.angle_alpha   90.00
_cell.angle_beta   90.00
_cell.angle_gamma   90.00
#
_symmetry.space_group_name_H-M   'P 1'
#
loop_
_entity.id
_entity.type
_entity.pdbx_description
1 polymer ?
#
loop_
_entity_poly.entity_id
_entity_poly.type
_entity_poly.pdbx_seq_one_letter_code
_entity_poly.pdbx_strand_id
1 'polypeptide(L)'
;MTSASRLGRALRSLAVLVAIAAIWEATKILFALPSYQLPHLHEIALDFLREGAGGERWIWIMAQNAGYTALESLIGFALGGLTGLVLAIGFAHSRWLERGLLPYVVASQTVPILAIAPMVVVWLGTSWFSKAVIAAYLTFFPVTVNMSRGLRAVDPDALALMRALAASSRQIFFKLRFPAALPYLFTALRISATASVIGAIVGELPVGSRFGMGVVIINAAQYYNWRPANLWAAILVSAVIGIVFYHAVAAVERRVVSWSRTVPAV
;
A
#
# COMPACT_ATOMS: atom_id res chain seq x y z
N MET A 1 -20.30 -5.88 20.47
CA MET A 1 -19.68 -4.53 20.59
C MET A 1 -20.79 -3.51 20.42
N THR A 2 -21.15 -2.79 21.48
CA THR A 2 -22.26 -1.86 21.56
C THR A 2 -22.04 -0.64 20.65
N SER A 3 -23.12 -0.04 20.12
CA SER A 3 -23.11 1.19 19.28
C SER A 3 -22.35 2.34 19.95
N ALA A 4 -22.43 2.47 21.28
CA ALA A 4 -21.68 3.44 22.06
C ALA A 4 -20.15 3.34 21.91
N SER A 5 -19.59 2.13 21.72
CA SER A 5 -18.15 1.94 21.53
C SER A 5 -17.67 2.33 20.12
N ARG A 6 -18.58 2.30 19.12
CA ARG A 6 -18.29 2.75 17.75
C ARG A 6 -18.31 4.27 17.66
N LEU A 7 -19.31 4.91 18.28
CA LEU A 7 -19.44 6.37 18.35
C LEU A 7 -18.24 6.99 19.08
N GLY A 8 -17.83 6.44 20.23
CA GLY A 8 -16.68 6.93 20.97
C GLY A 8 -15.35 6.80 20.21
N ARG A 9 -15.19 5.79 19.36
CA ARG A 9 -14.01 5.67 18.47
C ARG A 9 -14.04 6.69 17.35
N ALA A 10 -15.18 6.86 16.71
CA ALA A 10 -15.35 7.86 15.64
C ALA A 10 -15.10 9.29 16.16
N LEU A 11 -15.62 9.62 17.35
CA LEU A 11 -15.38 10.92 18.00
C LEU A 11 -13.90 11.14 18.32
N ARG A 12 -13.20 10.14 18.81
CA ARG A 12 -11.74 10.24 19.07
C ARG A 12 -10.96 10.44 17.78
N SER A 13 -11.26 9.69 16.72
CA SER A 13 -10.61 9.86 15.42
C SER A 13 -10.87 11.26 14.84
N LEU A 14 -12.10 11.76 14.95
CA LEU A 14 -12.44 13.12 14.52
C LEU A 14 -11.69 14.17 15.34
N ALA A 15 -11.63 14.00 16.66
CA ALA A 15 -10.90 14.93 17.53
C ALA A 15 -9.40 14.99 17.18
N VAL A 16 -8.79 13.85 16.85
CA VAL A 16 -7.39 13.81 16.38
C VAL A 16 -7.22 14.55 15.06
N LEU A 17 -8.14 14.35 14.09
CA LEU A 17 -8.09 15.04 12.81
C LEU A 17 -8.25 16.55 12.98
N VAL A 18 -9.19 16.99 13.83
CA VAL A 18 -9.38 18.40 14.17
C VAL A 18 -8.15 18.98 14.86
N ALA A 19 -7.54 18.25 15.78
CA ALA A 19 -6.32 18.68 16.46
C ALA A 19 -5.16 18.85 15.47
N ILE A 20 -4.98 17.92 14.53
CA ILE A 20 -3.95 18.02 13.48
C ILE A 20 -4.23 19.26 12.60
N ALA A 21 -5.46 19.48 12.17
CA ALA A 21 -5.85 20.65 11.38
C ALA A 21 -5.61 21.95 12.15
N ALA A 22 -5.95 21.99 13.44
CA ALA A 22 -5.70 23.15 14.29
C ALA A 22 -4.22 23.44 14.49
N ILE A 23 -3.40 22.41 14.70
CA ILE A 23 -1.94 22.54 14.79
C ILE A 23 -1.36 23.08 13.47
N TRP A 24 -1.83 22.58 12.32
CA TRP A 24 -1.42 23.06 11.00
C TRP A 24 -1.69 24.55 10.83
N GLU A 25 -2.92 25.00 11.06
CA GLU A 25 -3.30 26.41 10.93
C GLU A 25 -2.62 27.29 11.98
N ALA A 26 -2.53 26.83 13.22
CA ALA A 26 -1.82 27.54 14.27
C ALA A 26 -0.33 27.73 13.93
N THR A 27 0.35 26.71 13.42
CA THR A 27 1.74 26.78 13.00
C THR A 27 1.91 27.84 11.90
N LYS A 28 1.02 27.81 10.88
CA LYS A 28 1.06 28.79 9.79
C LYS A 28 0.91 30.22 10.30
N ILE A 29 -0.07 30.47 11.20
CA ILE A 29 -0.38 31.79 11.73
C ILE A 29 0.70 32.28 12.68
N LEU A 30 1.14 31.46 13.65
CA LEU A 30 2.09 31.83 14.68
C LEU A 30 3.48 32.15 14.10
N PHE A 31 3.90 31.41 13.09
CA PHE A 31 5.22 31.62 12.45
C PHE A 31 5.13 32.48 11.18
N ALA A 32 3.94 33.03 10.86
CA ALA A 32 3.68 33.85 9.67
C ALA A 32 4.23 33.18 8.37
N LEU A 33 4.07 31.86 8.25
CA LEU A 33 4.63 31.09 7.13
C LEU A 33 3.96 31.50 5.82
N PRO A 34 4.70 31.80 4.75
CA PRO A 34 4.13 32.08 3.44
C PRO A 34 3.49 30.81 2.83
N SER A 35 2.48 30.99 1.96
CA SER A 35 1.71 29.87 1.39
C SER A 35 2.57 28.89 0.56
N TYR A 36 3.75 29.30 0.07
CA TYR A 36 4.68 28.40 -0.59
C TYR A 36 5.40 27.44 0.39
N GLN A 37 5.47 27.76 1.68
CA GLN A 37 6.01 26.83 2.69
C GLN A 37 4.88 25.97 3.28
N LEU A 38 3.78 26.60 3.66
CA LEU A 38 2.64 25.93 4.25
C LEU A 38 1.35 26.66 3.82
N PRO A 39 0.56 26.11 2.87
CA PRO A 39 -0.70 26.72 2.47
C PRO A 39 -1.75 26.54 3.56
N HIS A 40 -2.77 27.41 3.59
CA HIS A 40 -3.93 27.22 4.44
C HIS A 40 -4.75 25.99 3.98
N LEU A 41 -5.38 25.29 4.90
CA LEU A 41 -6.23 24.14 4.58
C LEU A 41 -7.39 24.51 3.66
N HIS A 42 -7.95 25.72 3.81
CA HIS A 42 -9.01 26.20 2.91
C HIS A 42 -8.49 26.47 1.49
N GLU A 43 -7.23 26.92 1.31
CA GLU A 43 -6.61 27.07 -0.03
C GLU A 43 -6.52 25.72 -0.74
N ILE A 44 -6.14 24.66 -0.01
CA ILE A 44 -6.08 23.29 -0.54
C ILE A 44 -7.49 22.80 -0.90
N ALA A 45 -8.49 23.05 -0.05
CA ALA A 45 -9.89 22.67 -0.30
C ALA A 45 -10.48 23.39 -1.51
N LEU A 46 -10.21 24.68 -1.66
CA LEU A 46 -10.67 25.47 -2.80
C LEU A 46 -9.98 25.07 -4.11
N ASP A 47 -8.74 24.56 -4.06
CA ASP A 47 -8.04 24.10 -5.26
C ASP A 47 -8.79 22.95 -5.97
N PHE A 48 -9.51 22.10 -5.25
CA PHE A 48 -10.34 21.05 -5.85
C PHE A 48 -11.50 21.58 -6.69
N LEU A 49 -12.00 22.80 -6.39
CA LEU A 49 -13.16 23.40 -7.05
C LEU A 49 -12.79 24.25 -8.26
N ARG A 50 -11.52 24.54 -8.48
CA ARG A 50 -11.04 25.34 -9.60
C ARG A 50 -11.26 24.67 -10.93
N GLU A 51 -11.26 25.46 -11.99
CA GLU A 51 -11.26 24.98 -13.37
C GLU A 51 -9.82 24.69 -13.85
N GLY A 52 -9.64 23.55 -14.49
CA GLY A 52 -8.42 23.21 -15.22
C GLY A 52 -8.35 23.92 -16.59
N ALA A 53 -7.25 23.75 -17.29
CA ALA A 53 -6.99 24.37 -18.59
C ALA A 53 -8.05 24.05 -19.68
N GLY A 54 -8.80 22.95 -19.51
CA GLY A 54 -9.85 22.52 -20.46
C GLY A 54 -11.28 22.89 -20.01
N GLY A 55 -11.47 23.72 -18.95
CA GLY A 55 -12.77 24.04 -18.40
C GLY A 55 -13.38 22.95 -17.49
N GLU A 56 -12.71 21.83 -17.33
CA GLU A 56 -13.12 20.81 -16.39
C GLU A 56 -12.70 21.17 -14.96
N ARG A 57 -13.51 20.78 -13.96
CA ARG A 57 -13.15 20.98 -12.56
C ARG A 57 -11.95 20.11 -12.19
N TRP A 58 -10.99 20.68 -11.46
CA TRP A 58 -9.75 20.01 -11.07
C TRP A 58 -9.97 18.73 -10.30
N ILE A 59 -11.05 18.66 -9.52
CA ILE A 59 -11.43 17.42 -8.80
C ILE A 59 -11.65 16.23 -9.76
N TRP A 60 -12.23 16.47 -10.94
CA TRP A 60 -12.44 15.41 -11.93
C TRP A 60 -11.13 14.95 -12.56
N ILE A 61 -10.24 15.91 -12.86
CA ILE A 61 -8.91 15.60 -13.38
C ILE A 61 -8.13 14.76 -12.36
N MET A 62 -8.18 15.14 -11.06
CA MET A 62 -7.57 14.35 -10.00
C MET A 62 -8.22 12.97 -9.84
N ALA A 63 -9.55 12.89 -9.90
CA ALA A 63 -10.26 11.61 -9.78
C ALA A 63 -9.92 10.65 -10.92
N GLN A 64 -9.81 11.13 -12.15
CA GLN A 64 -9.37 10.32 -13.29
C GLN A 64 -7.95 9.80 -13.09
N ASN A 65 -7.00 10.66 -12.72
CA ASN A 65 -5.61 10.27 -12.47
C ASN A 65 -5.51 9.31 -11.26
N ALA A 66 -6.30 9.54 -10.21
CA ALA A 66 -6.42 8.62 -9.08
C ALA A 66 -6.93 7.23 -9.50
N GLY A 67 -7.87 7.19 -10.44
CA GLY A 67 -8.37 5.95 -11.02
C GLY A 67 -7.29 5.15 -11.77
N TYR A 68 -6.44 5.82 -12.56
CA TYR A 68 -5.30 5.17 -13.22
C TYR A 68 -4.31 4.61 -12.21
N THR A 69 -3.86 5.42 -11.25
CA THR A 69 -2.94 4.96 -10.18
C THR A 69 -3.54 3.82 -9.37
N ALA A 70 -4.83 3.87 -9.04
CA ALA A 70 -5.51 2.82 -8.31
C ALA A 70 -5.55 1.50 -9.10
N LEU A 71 -5.81 1.55 -10.41
CA LEU A 71 -5.80 0.36 -11.28
C LEU A 71 -4.40 -0.25 -11.38
N GLU A 72 -3.39 0.57 -11.66
CA GLU A 72 -1.98 0.14 -11.74
C GLU A 72 -1.51 -0.48 -10.41
N SER A 73 -1.86 0.16 -9.28
CA SER A 73 -1.60 -0.34 -7.94
C SER A 73 -2.28 -1.67 -7.67
N LEU A 74 -3.55 -1.82 -8.06
CA LEU A 74 -4.32 -3.05 -7.84
C LEU A 74 -3.72 -4.23 -8.61
N ILE A 75 -3.39 -4.00 -9.88
CA ILE A 75 -2.76 -5.03 -10.72
C ILE A 75 -1.37 -5.39 -10.15
N GLY A 76 -0.56 -4.39 -9.82
CA GLY A 76 0.76 -4.60 -9.21
C GLY A 76 0.68 -5.32 -7.87
N PHE A 77 -0.29 -4.96 -7.02
CA PHE A 77 -0.58 -5.64 -5.76
C PHE A 77 -0.94 -7.10 -5.96
N ALA A 78 -1.80 -7.40 -6.94
CA ALA A 78 -2.18 -8.78 -7.26
C ALA A 78 -0.99 -9.60 -7.79
N LEU A 79 -0.24 -9.06 -8.73
CA LEU A 79 0.95 -9.72 -9.31
C LEU A 79 2.04 -9.95 -8.26
N GLY A 80 2.38 -8.93 -7.50
CA GLY A 80 3.40 -9.01 -6.44
C GLY A 80 2.95 -9.92 -5.29
N GLY A 81 1.68 -9.83 -4.88
CA GLY A 81 1.10 -10.70 -3.87
C GLY A 81 1.13 -12.17 -4.27
N LEU A 82 0.74 -12.47 -5.52
CA LEU A 82 0.77 -13.84 -6.05
C LEU A 82 2.21 -14.36 -6.17
N THR A 83 3.12 -13.57 -6.71
CA THR A 83 4.55 -13.93 -6.81
C THR A 83 5.14 -14.19 -5.42
N GLY A 84 4.87 -13.30 -4.47
CA GLY A 84 5.33 -13.47 -3.08
C GLY A 84 4.76 -14.71 -2.40
N LEU A 85 3.48 -15.01 -2.64
CA LEU A 85 2.83 -16.21 -2.12
C LEU A 85 3.46 -17.49 -2.71
N VAL A 86 3.66 -17.55 -4.02
CA VAL A 86 4.30 -18.69 -4.70
C VAL A 86 5.72 -18.93 -4.17
N LEU A 87 6.52 -17.86 -4.02
CA LEU A 87 7.86 -17.96 -3.45
C LEU A 87 7.82 -18.47 -2.01
N ALA A 88 6.93 -17.94 -1.17
CA ALA A 88 6.80 -18.37 0.22
C ALA A 88 6.40 -19.84 0.35
N ILE A 89 5.48 -20.31 -0.48
CA ILE A 89 5.10 -21.73 -0.53
C ILE A 89 6.29 -22.58 -0.98
N GLY A 90 7.03 -22.16 -2.01
CA GLY A 90 8.24 -22.82 -2.47
C GLY A 90 9.30 -22.93 -1.35
N PHE A 91 9.52 -21.86 -0.60
CA PHE A 91 10.45 -21.85 0.55
C PHE A 91 10.01 -22.77 1.69
N ALA A 92 8.71 -22.88 1.92
CA ALA A 92 8.17 -23.79 2.93
C ALA A 92 8.37 -25.28 2.56
N HIS A 93 8.43 -25.61 1.25
CA HIS A 93 8.61 -26.98 0.76
C HIS A 93 10.06 -27.34 0.50
N SER A 94 10.94 -26.38 0.21
CA SER A 94 12.33 -26.63 -0.16
C SER A 94 13.29 -25.67 0.54
N ARG A 95 14.07 -26.20 1.50
CA ARG A 95 15.16 -25.46 2.16
C ARG A 95 16.27 -25.05 1.18
N TRP A 96 16.46 -25.82 0.13
CA TRP A 96 17.43 -25.48 -0.91
C TRP A 96 16.99 -24.23 -1.69
N LEU A 97 15.73 -24.20 -2.09
CA LEU A 97 15.14 -23.05 -2.79
C LEU A 97 15.19 -21.80 -1.92
N GLU A 98 14.86 -21.94 -0.64
CA GLU A 98 14.93 -20.83 0.30
C GLU A 98 16.35 -20.29 0.46
N ARG A 99 17.32 -21.17 0.77
CA ARG A 99 18.72 -20.76 0.96
C ARG A 99 19.31 -20.14 -0.31
N GLY A 100 18.89 -20.62 -1.48
CA GLY A 100 19.34 -20.08 -2.77
C GLY A 100 18.72 -18.75 -3.12
N LEU A 101 17.40 -18.55 -2.92
CA LEU A 101 16.70 -17.36 -3.40
C LEU A 101 16.44 -16.29 -2.35
N LEU A 102 16.30 -16.65 -1.06
CA LEU A 102 15.98 -15.66 -0.01
C LEU A 102 17.02 -14.51 0.07
N PRO A 103 18.35 -14.75 -0.07
CA PRO A 103 19.31 -13.64 -0.08
C PRO A 103 19.03 -12.62 -1.20
N TYR A 104 18.65 -13.08 -2.39
CA TYR A 104 18.32 -12.20 -3.51
C TYR A 104 16.99 -11.45 -3.28
N VAL A 105 16.00 -12.13 -2.69
CA VAL A 105 14.74 -11.50 -2.29
C VAL A 105 14.97 -10.39 -1.27
N VAL A 106 15.89 -10.60 -0.30
CA VAL A 106 16.27 -9.57 0.67
C VAL A 106 17.08 -8.47 -0.01
N ALA A 107 18.08 -8.83 -0.82
CA ALA A 107 18.92 -7.86 -1.52
C ALA A 107 18.11 -6.95 -2.47
N SER A 108 17.01 -7.45 -3.06
CA SER A 108 16.15 -6.63 -3.91
C SER A 108 15.62 -5.38 -3.20
N GLN A 109 15.45 -5.42 -1.89
CA GLN A 109 14.96 -4.27 -1.10
C GLN A 109 16.04 -3.21 -0.82
N THR A 110 17.29 -3.52 -1.03
CA THR A 110 18.38 -2.56 -0.84
C THR A 110 18.55 -1.62 -2.02
N VAL A 111 18.01 -1.99 -3.18
CA VAL A 111 18.08 -1.14 -4.38
C VAL A 111 16.98 -0.08 -4.33
N PRO A 112 17.33 1.23 -4.42
CA PRO A 112 16.36 2.30 -4.39
C PRO A 112 15.38 2.19 -5.56
N ILE A 113 14.08 2.10 -5.26
CA ILE A 113 13.03 1.96 -6.28
C ILE A 113 13.04 3.11 -7.29
N LEU A 114 13.36 4.33 -6.85
CA LEU A 114 13.50 5.50 -7.72
C LEU A 114 14.59 5.34 -8.80
N ALA A 115 15.61 4.53 -8.54
CA ALA A 115 16.65 4.22 -9.53
C ALA A 115 16.20 3.13 -10.51
N ILE A 116 15.36 2.19 -10.07
CA ILE A 116 14.86 1.09 -10.91
C ILE A 116 13.73 1.58 -11.83
N ALA A 117 12.85 2.45 -11.35
CA ALA A 117 11.64 2.85 -12.06
C ALA A 117 11.90 3.36 -13.50
N PRO A 118 12.87 4.26 -13.76
CA PRO A 118 13.17 4.70 -15.13
C PRO A 118 13.61 3.54 -16.03
N MET A 119 14.41 2.60 -15.51
CA MET A 119 14.88 1.44 -16.30
C MET A 119 13.71 0.54 -16.69
N VAL A 120 12.80 0.25 -15.76
CA VAL A 120 11.58 -0.55 -16.03
C VAL A 120 10.73 0.12 -17.10
N VAL A 121 10.55 1.45 -17.01
CA VAL A 121 9.80 2.21 -18.01
C VAL A 121 10.50 2.20 -19.40
N VAL A 122 11.81 2.28 -19.44
CA VAL A 122 12.57 2.15 -20.70
C VAL A 122 12.41 0.76 -21.32
N TRP A 123 12.44 -0.30 -20.54
CA TRP A 123 12.34 -1.69 -21.02
C TRP A 123 10.91 -2.10 -21.41
N LEU A 124 9.92 -1.69 -20.62
CA LEU A 124 8.52 -2.12 -20.79
C LEU A 124 7.62 -1.05 -21.44
N GLY A 125 8.19 0.12 -21.74
CA GLY A 125 7.43 1.25 -22.27
C GLY A 125 6.70 2.04 -21.18
N THR A 126 6.03 3.13 -21.60
CA THR A 126 5.33 4.08 -20.72
C THR A 126 3.88 3.65 -20.41
N SER A 127 3.51 2.40 -20.69
CA SER A 127 2.17 1.87 -20.47
C SER A 127 1.89 1.63 -18.98
N TRP A 128 0.63 1.37 -18.63
CA TRP A 128 0.21 0.97 -17.28
C TRP A 128 0.96 -0.26 -16.74
N PHE A 129 1.41 -1.14 -17.65
CA PHE A 129 2.06 -2.40 -17.25
C PHE A 129 3.40 -2.17 -16.55
N SER A 130 4.23 -1.22 -17.02
CA SER A 130 5.50 -0.88 -16.34
C SER A 130 5.29 -0.39 -14.91
N LYS A 131 4.23 0.41 -14.66
CA LYS A 131 3.88 0.90 -13.33
C LYS A 131 3.38 -0.24 -12.44
N ALA A 132 2.54 -1.12 -12.99
CA ALA A 132 2.10 -2.32 -12.28
C ALA A 132 3.27 -3.25 -11.90
N VAL A 133 4.29 -3.39 -12.76
CA VAL A 133 5.52 -4.15 -12.43
C VAL A 133 6.29 -3.51 -11.28
N ILE A 134 6.42 -2.17 -11.27
CA ILE A 134 7.07 -1.45 -10.17
C ILE A 134 6.28 -1.59 -8.86
N ALA A 135 4.94 -1.51 -8.92
CA ALA A 135 4.07 -1.75 -7.78
C ALA A 135 4.18 -3.21 -7.28
N ALA A 136 4.26 -4.19 -8.19
CA ALA A 136 4.48 -5.60 -7.86
C ALA A 136 5.83 -5.84 -7.16
N TYR A 137 6.88 -5.14 -7.60
CA TYR A 137 8.20 -5.20 -6.98
C TYR A 137 8.19 -4.77 -5.50
N LEU A 138 7.43 -3.75 -5.13
CA LEU A 138 7.29 -3.35 -3.73
C LEU A 138 6.40 -4.30 -2.92
N THR A 139 5.51 -5.03 -3.58
CA THR A 139 4.52 -5.90 -2.94
C THR A 139 5.07 -7.30 -2.64
N PHE A 140 5.88 -7.90 -3.56
CA PHE A 140 6.23 -9.32 -3.46
C PHE A 140 7.06 -9.65 -2.22
N PHE A 141 7.97 -8.77 -1.81
CA PHE A 141 8.87 -9.01 -0.70
C PHE A 141 8.16 -9.14 0.66
N PRO A 142 7.32 -8.18 1.11
CA PRO A 142 6.60 -8.31 2.37
C PRO A 142 5.75 -9.59 2.41
N VAL A 143 5.12 -9.95 1.28
CA VAL A 143 4.30 -11.16 1.18
C VAL A 143 5.18 -12.42 1.28
N THR A 144 6.28 -12.48 0.55
CA THR A 144 7.21 -13.63 0.60
C THR A 144 7.71 -13.89 2.01
N VAL A 145 8.23 -12.85 2.67
CA VAL A 145 8.86 -13.01 3.99
C VAL A 145 7.84 -13.35 5.07
N ASN A 146 6.74 -12.60 5.15
CA ASN A 146 5.76 -12.82 6.20
C ASN A 146 5.00 -14.14 6.03
N MET A 147 4.61 -14.50 4.79
CA MET A 147 3.96 -15.77 4.53
C MET A 147 4.90 -16.95 4.82
N SER A 148 6.19 -16.86 4.46
CA SER A 148 7.20 -17.88 4.82
C SER A 148 7.33 -18.07 6.31
N ARG A 149 7.33 -16.96 7.08
CA ARG A 149 7.33 -17.00 8.55
C ARG A 149 6.05 -17.64 9.09
N GLY A 150 4.90 -17.25 8.56
CA GLY A 150 3.60 -17.79 8.97
C GLY A 150 3.47 -19.30 8.74
N LEU A 151 3.96 -19.80 7.59
CA LEU A 151 3.96 -21.25 7.28
C LEU A 151 4.82 -22.07 8.24
N ARG A 152 5.72 -21.42 9.00
CA ARG A 152 6.60 -22.06 10.00
C ARG A 152 6.19 -21.80 11.44
N ALA A 153 5.35 -20.83 11.67
CA ALA A 153 4.87 -20.41 13.00
C ALA A 153 3.78 -21.35 13.56
N VAL A 154 3.81 -22.62 13.15
CA VAL A 154 2.84 -23.63 13.56
C VAL A 154 3.27 -24.20 14.91
N ASP A 155 2.32 -24.41 15.81
CA ASP A 155 2.52 -25.06 17.10
C ASP A 155 3.15 -26.44 16.90
N PRO A 156 4.31 -26.71 17.54
CA PRO A 156 4.98 -28.01 17.48
C PRO A 156 4.11 -29.17 17.94
N ASP A 157 3.26 -28.98 18.96
CA ASP A 157 2.39 -30.02 19.50
C ASP A 157 1.27 -30.37 18.51
N ALA A 158 0.69 -29.35 17.86
CA ALA A 158 -0.29 -29.57 16.79
C ALA A 158 0.33 -30.32 15.60
N LEU A 159 1.58 -30.01 15.26
CA LEU A 159 2.31 -30.72 14.21
C LEU A 159 2.63 -32.17 14.60
N ALA A 160 3.02 -32.41 15.86
CA ALA A 160 3.27 -33.74 16.39
C ALA A 160 1.98 -34.59 16.38
N LEU A 161 0.86 -34.03 16.79
CA LEU A 161 -0.46 -34.67 16.74
C LEU A 161 -0.82 -35.09 15.31
N MET A 162 -0.69 -34.18 14.33
CA MET A 162 -0.98 -34.52 12.92
C MET A 162 -0.11 -35.66 12.41
N ARG A 163 1.16 -35.72 12.83
CA ARG A 163 2.08 -36.83 12.49
C ARG A 163 1.69 -38.14 13.16
N ALA A 164 1.28 -38.10 14.44
CA ALA A 164 0.80 -39.27 15.16
C ALA A 164 -0.45 -39.87 14.53
N LEU A 165 -1.30 -39.03 13.93
CA LEU A 165 -2.47 -39.42 13.16
C LEU A 165 -2.14 -39.85 11.71
N ALA A 166 -0.86 -40.05 11.37
CA ALA A 166 -0.37 -40.41 10.04
C ALA A 166 -0.85 -39.48 8.92
N ALA A 167 -1.05 -38.16 9.23
CA ALA A 167 -1.46 -37.18 8.24
C ALA A 167 -0.37 -36.98 7.17
N SER A 168 -0.78 -36.98 5.90
CA SER A 168 0.09 -36.71 4.78
C SER A 168 0.62 -35.27 4.79
N SER A 169 1.76 -35.01 4.13
CA SER A 169 2.32 -33.66 4.00
C SER A 169 1.33 -32.65 3.42
N ARG A 170 0.48 -33.11 2.48
CA ARG A 170 -0.58 -32.27 1.89
C ARG A 170 -1.66 -31.92 2.93
N GLN A 171 -2.06 -32.86 3.76
CA GLN A 171 -3.02 -32.63 4.84
C GLN A 171 -2.46 -31.67 5.88
N ILE A 172 -1.18 -31.84 6.29
CA ILE A 172 -0.50 -30.92 7.21
C ILE A 172 -0.44 -29.52 6.61
N PHE A 173 -0.14 -29.39 5.33
CA PHE A 173 -0.05 -28.09 4.66
C PHE A 173 -1.43 -27.39 4.64
N PHE A 174 -2.45 -28.01 4.08
CA PHE A 174 -3.76 -27.35 3.86
C PHE A 174 -4.61 -27.23 5.13
N LYS A 175 -4.50 -28.20 6.07
CA LYS A 175 -5.33 -28.19 7.28
C LYS A 175 -4.69 -27.50 8.49
N LEU A 176 -3.34 -27.35 8.50
CA LEU A 176 -2.64 -26.78 9.63
C LEU A 176 -1.78 -25.56 9.24
N ARG A 177 -0.78 -25.73 8.36
CA ARG A 177 0.19 -24.67 8.06
C ARG A 177 -0.42 -23.47 7.33
N PHE A 178 -1.17 -23.71 6.27
CA PHE A 178 -1.73 -22.63 5.46
C PHE A 178 -2.78 -21.82 6.23
N PRO A 179 -3.75 -22.40 6.96
CA PRO A 179 -4.66 -21.64 7.81
C PRO A 179 -3.95 -20.85 8.91
N ALA A 180 -2.93 -21.44 9.57
CA ALA A 180 -2.14 -20.75 10.58
C ALA A 180 -1.32 -19.57 10.02
N ALA A 181 -0.95 -19.63 8.73
CA ALA A 181 -0.20 -18.56 8.06
C ALA A 181 -1.08 -17.40 7.55
N LEU A 182 -2.41 -17.56 7.46
CA LEU A 182 -3.30 -16.53 6.92
C LEU A 182 -3.22 -15.18 7.66
N PRO A 183 -3.14 -15.10 8.99
CA PRO A 183 -2.94 -13.82 9.68
C PRO A 183 -1.66 -13.11 9.26
N TYR A 184 -0.57 -13.85 9.06
CA TYR A 184 0.72 -13.31 8.57
C TYR A 184 0.62 -12.81 7.13
N LEU A 185 -0.10 -13.56 6.27
CA LEU A 185 -0.38 -13.15 4.89
C LEU A 185 -1.15 -11.82 4.88
N PHE A 186 -2.24 -11.71 5.64
CA PHE A 186 -3.04 -10.50 5.64
C PHE A 186 -2.31 -9.31 6.27
N THR A 187 -1.45 -9.53 7.26
CA THR A 187 -0.55 -8.49 7.79
C THR A 187 0.37 -7.97 6.68
N ALA A 188 0.99 -8.87 5.90
CA ALA A 188 1.81 -8.50 4.75
C ALA A 188 1.00 -7.78 3.67
N LEU A 189 -0.18 -8.29 3.32
CA LEU A 189 -1.04 -7.69 2.30
C LEU A 189 -1.48 -6.28 2.67
N ARG A 190 -1.75 -5.98 3.94
CA ARG A 190 -2.05 -4.61 4.38
C ARG A 190 -0.88 -3.64 4.17
N ILE A 191 0.34 -4.06 4.50
CA ILE A 191 1.56 -3.28 4.24
C ILE A 191 1.76 -3.11 2.74
N SER A 192 1.62 -4.19 1.98
CA SER A 192 1.78 -4.21 0.53
C SER A 192 0.73 -3.39 -0.21
N ALA A 193 -0.48 -3.22 0.35
CA ALA A 193 -1.52 -2.39 -0.24
C ALA A 193 -1.09 -0.92 -0.36
N THR A 194 -0.48 -0.36 0.68
CA THR A 194 0.07 1.00 0.63
C THR A 194 1.34 1.06 -0.20
N ALA A 195 2.21 0.06 -0.10
CA ALA A 195 3.44 -0.02 -0.88
C ALA A 195 3.17 -0.10 -2.39
N SER A 196 2.11 -0.79 -2.83
CA SER A 196 1.74 -0.86 -4.25
C SER A 196 1.32 0.51 -4.81
N VAL A 197 0.62 1.33 -4.03
CA VAL A 197 0.25 2.70 -4.43
C VAL A 197 1.51 3.57 -4.57
N ILE A 198 2.45 3.47 -3.63
CA ILE A 198 3.74 4.15 -3.72
C ILE A 198 4.48 3.70 -4.98
N GLY A 199 4.51 2.38 -5.25
CA GLY A 199 5.17 1.83 -6.43
C GLY A 199 4.58 2.31 -7.75
N ALA A 200 3.24 2.38 -7.87
CA ALA A 200 2.57 2.92 -9.04
C ALA A 200 2.92 4.40 -9.25
N ILE A 201 2.79 5.23 -8.19
CA ILE A 201 3.13 6.66 -8.24
C ILE A 201 4.60 6.85 -8.66
N VAL A 202 5.54 6.10 -8.08
CA VAL A 202 6.96 6.16 -8.47
C VAL A 202 7.17 5.76 -9.92
N GLY A 203 6.40 4.78 -10.41
CA GLY A 203 6.43 4.36 -11.82
C GLY A 203 5.84 5.39 -12.79
N GLU A 204 4.99 6.27 -12.31
CA GLU A 204 4.38 7.36 -13.08
C GLU A 204 5.28 8.60 -13.19
N LEU A 205 6.28 8.78 -12.30
CA LEU A 205 7.18 9.94 -12.30
C LEU A 205 8.09 10.07 -13.52
N PRO A 206 8.61 8.98 -14.14
CA PRO A 206 9.47 9.10 -15.33
C PRO A 206 8.76 9.77 -16.50
N VAL A 207 9.56 10.46 -17.32
CA VAL A 207 9.08 11.17 -18.52
C VAL A 207 8.33 10.22 -19.47
N GLY A 208 7.19 10.70 -20.00
CA GLY A 208 6.37 9.97 -20.97
C GLY A 208 5.11 9.33 -20.40
N SER A 209 4.92 9.30 -19.10
CA SER A 209 3.61 8.96 -18.50
C SER A 209 2.60 10.07 -18.80
N ARG A 210 1.39 9.68 -19.21
CA ARG A 210 0.33 10.65 -19.57
C ARG A 210 -0.69 10.85 -18.45
N PHE A 211 -0.90 9.83 -17.64
CA PHE A 211 -1.92 9.79 -16.58
C PHE A 211 -1.33 9.22 -15.30
N GLY A 212 -2.01 9.50 -14.20
CA GLY A 212 -1.71 9.03 -12.86
C GLY A 212 -1.34 10.14 -11.88
N MET A 213 -1.42 9.83 -10.59
CA MET A 213 -1.14 10.79 -9.52
C MET A 213 0.33 11.21 -9.47
N GLY A 214 1.26 10.34 -9.89
CA GLY A 214 2.68 10.69 -10.04
C GLY A 214 2.90 11.80 -11.06
N VAL A 215 2.17 11.77 -12.19
CA VAL A 215 2.20 12.83 -13.20
C VAL A 215 1.62 14.12 -12.64
N VAL A 216 0.52 14.05 -11.89
CA VAL A 216 -0.07 15.23 -11.23
C VAL A 216 0.90 15.81 -10.22
N ILE A 217 1.55 14.98 -9.41
CA ILE A 217 2.52 15.40 -8.38
C ILE A 217 3.73 16.09 -9.02
N ILE A 218 4.33 15.51 -10.07
CA ILE A 218 5.53 16.10 -10.69
C ILE A 218 5.21 17.42 -11.37
N ASN A 219 4.06 17.52 -12.05
CA ASN A 219 3.60 18.78 -12.63
C ASN A 219 3.31 19.83 -11.55
N ALA A 220 2.63 19.46 -10.47
CA ALA A 220 2.37 20.37 -9.36
C ALA A 220 3.67 20.84 -8.67
N ALA A 221 4.68 19.97 -8.57
CA ALA A 221 5.99 20.33 -8.04
C ALA A 221 6.74 21.31 -8.94
N GLN A 222 6.65 21.17 -10.28
CA GLN A 222 7.28 22.12 -11.22
C GLN A 222 6.68 23.53 -11.14
N TYR A 223 5.37 23.61 -10.87
CA TYR A 223 4.65 24.90 -10.73
C TYR A 223 4.39 25.28 -9.27
N TYR A 224 5.14 24.72 -8.33
CA TYR A 224 4.90 24.86 -6.90
C TYR A 224 4.85 26.31 -6.41
N ASN A 225 5.77 27.14 -6.88
CA ASN A 225 5.83 28.56 -6.48
C ASN A 225 4.59 29.37 -6.91
N TRP A 226 3.89 28.92 -7.93
CA TRP A 226 2.69 29.58 -8.43
C TRP A 226 1.42 29.08 -7.73
N ARG A 227 1.38 27.78 -7.41
CA ARG A 227 0.21 27.13 -6.81
C ARG A 227 0.63 25.99 -5.86
N PRO A 228 1.11 26.33 -4.68
CA PRO A 228 1.53 25.33 -3.70
C PRO A 228 0.41 24.41 -3.26
N ALA A 229 -0.83 24.92 -3.13
CA ALA A 229 -2.00 24.14 -2.75
C ALA A 229 -2.26 22.94 -3.68
N ASN A 230 -1.91 23.03 -4.96
CA ASN A 230 -2.08 21.95 -5.93
C ASN A 230 -1.27 20.69 -5.58
N LEU A 231 -0.01 20.86 -5.16
CA LEU A 231 0.83 19.73 -4.75
C LEU A 231 0.27 19.06 -3.49
N TRP A 232 -0.17 19.85 -2.52
CA TRP A 232 -0.78 19.35 -1.31
C TRP A 232 -2.10 18.60 -1.58
N ALA A 233 -2.93 19.12 -2.47
CA ALA A 233 -4.14 18.45 -2.91
C ALA A 233 -3.83 17.08 -3.57
N ALA A 234 -2.80 17.03 -4.44
CA ALA A 234 -2.38 15.77 -5.08
C ALA A 234 -1.84 14.75 -4.06
N ILE A 235 -1.07 15.21 -3.06
CA ILE A 235 -0.59 14.35 -1.97
C ILE A 235 -1.77 13.79 -1.16
N LEU A 236 -2.77 14.62 -0.83
CA LEU A 236 -3.96 14.17 -0.09
C LEU A 236 -4.75 13.11 -0.87
N VAL A 237 -4.98 13.32 -2.17
CA VAL A 237 -5.65 12.32 -3.02
C VAL A 237 -4.88 11.02 -3.07
N SER A 238 -3.56 11.09 -3.20
CA SER A 238 -2.68 9.90 -3.19
C SER A 238 -2.75 9.14 -1.86
N ALA A 239 -2.77 9.87 -0.74
CA ALA A 239 -2.95 9.29 0.58
C ALA A 239 -4.31 8.58 0.74
N VAL A 240 -5.38 9.17 0.20
CA VAL A 240 -6.72 8.57 0.20
C VAL A 240 -6.72 7.24 -0.55
N ILE A 241 -6.06 7.14 -1.71
CA ILE A 241 -5.92 5.88 -2.45
C ILE A 241 -5.28 4.81 -1.53
N GLY A 242 -4.15 5.12 -0.89
CA GLY A 242 -3.46 4.19 0.01
C GLY A 242 -4.33 3.75 1.20
N ILE A 243 -5.05 4.70 1.82
CA ILE A 243 -5.96 4.43 2.94
C ILE A 243 -7.11 3.50 2.49
N VAL A 244 -7.71 3.77 1.33
CA VAL A 244 -8.79 2.93 0.77
C VAL A 244 -8.27 1.52 0.51
N PHE A 245 -7.11 1.37 -0.10
CA PHE A 245 -6.49 0.06 -0.35
C PHE A 245 -6.24 -0.71 0.94
N TYR A 246 -5.62 -0.05 1.94
CA TYR A 246 -5.37 -0.66 3.26
C TYR A 246 -6.68 -1.17 3.90
N HIS A 247 -7.72 -0.34 3.91
CA HIS A 247 -9.00 -0.70 4.50
C HIS A 247 -9.75 -1.76 3.70
N ALA A 248 -9.62 -1.79 2.38
CA ALA A 248 -10.17 -2.84 1.53
C ALA A 248 -9.56 -4.20 1.90
N VAL A 249 -8.23 -4.30 1.99
CA VAL A 249 -7.54 -5.51 2.44
C VAL A 249 -7.94 -5.90 3.86
N ALA A 250 -8.01 -4.94 4.79
CA ALA A 250 -8.45 -5.20 6.16
C ALA A 250 -9.92 -5.65 6.25
N ALA A 251 -10.77 -5.24 5.31
CA ALA A 251 -12.15 -5.71 5.24
C ALA A 251 -12.23 -7.17 4.75
N VAL A 252 -11.42 -7.54 3.75
CA VAL A 252 -11.29 -8.93 3.28
C VAL A 252 -10.76 -9.83 4.38
N GLU A 253 -9.70 -9.41 5.06
CA GLU A 253 -9.13 -10.16 6.20
C GLU A 253 -10.17 -10.49 7.26
N ARG A 254 -10.98 -9.50 7.66
CA ARG A 254 -12.02 -9.72 8.67
C ARG A 254 -13.05 -10.79 8.29
N ARG A 255 -13.23 -11.05 7.00
CA ARG A 255 -14.14 -12.10 6.49
C ARG A 255 -13.44 -13.45 6.41
N VAL A 256 -12.17 -13.47 6.01
CA VAL A 256 -11.40 -14.70 5.76
C VAL A 256 -10.82 -15.25 7.07
N VAL A 257 -10.28 -14.39 7.96
CA VAL A 257 -9.59 -14.78 9.19
C VAL A 257 -10.47 -14.48 10.41
N SER A 258 -11.65 -15.12 10.47
CA SER A 258 -12.62 -14.88 11.57
C SER A 258 -12.17 -15.44 12.91
N TRP A 259 -11.30 -16.47 12.93
CA TRP A 259 -10.83 -17.18 14.11
C TRP A 259 -9.68 -16.50 14.86
N SER A 260 -8.91 -15.61 14.24
CA SER A 260 -7.76 -14.96 14.90
C SER A 260 -8.14 -13.81 15.85
N ARG A 261 -9.44 -13.51 15.98
CA ARG A 261 -9.94 -12.43 16.86
C ARG A 261 -9.83 -12.72 18.35
N THR A 262 -9.39 -13.90 18.74
CA THR A 262 -9.32 -14.35 20.15
C THR A 262 -7.95 -14.14 20.79
N VAL A 263 -6.94 -13.71 20.03
CA VAL A 263 -5.63 -13.39 20.62
C VAL A 263 -5.54 -11.87 20.80
N PRO A 264 -5.49 -11.34 22.05
CA PRO A 264 -5.22 -9.93 22.28
C PRO A 264 -3.84 -9.62 21.71
N ALA A 265 -3.74 -8.51 20.94
CA ALA A 265 -2.44 -7.95 20.59
C ALA A 265 -1.71 -7.60 21.90
N VAL A 266 -0.58 -8.26 22.13
CA VAL A 266 0.39 -7.92 23.18
C VAL A 266 1.08 -6.63 22.80
#